data_7b3b45d31297d9182fd57aa769b6b1d7
#
_entry.id   7b3b45d31297d9182fd57aa769b6b1d7
#
_cell.length_a   1.000
_cell.length_b   1.000
_cell.length_c   1.000
_cell.angle_alpha   90.00
_cell.angle_beta   90.00
_cell.angle_gamma   90.00
#
_symmetry.space_group_name_H-M   'P 1'
#
loop_
_entity.id
_entity.type
_entity.pdbx_description
1 polymer ?
#
loop_
_entity_poly.entity_id
_entity_poly.type
_entity_poly.pdbx_seq_one_letter_code
_entity_poly.pdbx_strand_id
1 'polypeptide(L)'
;DNKSNLLTFRIITSTGEIIWVEQSTTTFYDENNKYQGFVAILRDITKRRALEQDLSKLESLKIVGQMAASVAHEIRNPLTTVSGYLQLFLRRPAFKDYVDEFNLLLSELDRANQIIREYLSLSQSKLVILKKCDLNFIIKNIFPLIQAYANSSSCSIQLVLGEIPEIKLDEKEIRQLLLNLVRNGLEAMHPGGIVTIKTTYHKNIVALAITDQGTGIPKDILENIGKPFVTTKATGTGLGLATCYQIANRHNATINIETSRQGTTFTINFPV
;
A
#
# COMPACT_ATOMS: atom_id res chain seq x y z
N ASP A 1 -17.07 40.53 -28.02
CA ASP A 1 -16.55 39.23 -27.52
C ASP A 1 -16.06 39.37 -26.09
N ASN A 2 -16.91 38.98 -25.14
CA ASN A 2 -16.60 38.99 -23.71
C ASN A 2 -15.64 37.82 -23.43
N LYS A 3 -14.33 37.98 -23.61
CA LYS A 3 -13.33 37.00 -23.19
C LYS A 3 -13.19 37.13 -21.69
N SER A 4 -13.84 36.25 -20.96
CA SER A 4 -13.52 36.05 -19.53
C SER A 4 -12.10 35.50 -19.43
N ASN A 5 -11.18 36.31 -18.93
CA ASN A 5 -9.83 35.83 -18.61
C ASN A 5 -9.89 34.97 -17.34
N LEU A 6 -9.70 33.66 -17.50
CA LEU A 6 -9.64 32.74 -16.41
C LEU A 6 -8.16 32.64 -15.96
N LEU A 7 -7.88 33.00 -14.73
CA LEU A 7 -6.53 32.94 -14.15
C LEU A 7 -6.55 31.98 -12.95
N THR A 8 -5.52 31.16 -12.83
CA THR A 8 -5.36 30.25 -11.69
C THR A 8 -4.03 30.53 -11.00
N PHE A 9 -4.07 30.82 -9.69
CA PHE A 9 -2.88 31.13 -8.90
C PHE A 9 -3.05 30.70 -7.44
N ARG A 10 -1.98 30.79 -6.65
CA ARG A 10 -1.99 30.49 -5.23
C ARG A 10 -2.06 31.78 -4.43
N ILE A 11 -2.84 31.78 -3.36
CA ILE A 11 -2.87 32.85 -2.37
C ILE A 11 -2.59 32.29 -0.97
N ILE A 12 -2.09 33.14 -0.09
CA ILE A 12 -1.90 32.82 1.32
C ILE A 12 -3.08 33.48 2.06
N THR A 13 -3.80 32.66 2.83
CA THR A 13 -4.91 33.15 3.68
C THR A 13 -4.37 33.93 4.90
N SER A 14 -5.26 34.62 5.60
CA SER A 14 -4.90 35.30 6.86
C SER A 14 -4.42 34.35 7.95
N THR A 15 -4.71 33.05 7.84
CA THR A 15 -4.25 31.99 8.74
C THR A 15 -2.90 31.41 8.31
N GLY A 16 -2.30 31.90 7.20
CA GLY A 16 -1.03 31.39 6.66
C GLY A 16 -1.17 30.14 5.78
N GLU A 17 -2.40 29.70 5.47
CA GLU A 17 -2.65 28.55 4.63
C GLU A 17 -2.57 28.93 3.14
N ILE A 18 -1.93 28.07 2.32
CA ILE A 18 -1.84 28.27 0.87
C ILE A 18 -3.03 27.59 0.19
N ILE A 19 -3.86 28.38 -0.50
CA ILE A 19 -4.98 27.87 -1.28
C ILE A 19 -4.82 28.20 -2.76
N TRP A 20 -5.40 27.34 -3.61
CA TRP A 20 -5.51 27.58 -5.04
C TRP A 20 -6.81 28.32 -5.37
N VAL A 21 -6.68 29.39 -6.11
CA VAL A 21 -7.83 30.24 -6.49
C VAL A 21 -7.91 30.34 -8.00
N GLU A 22 -9.12 30.20 -8.51
CA GLU A 22 -9.51 30.49 -9.88
C GLU A 22 -10.19 31.84 -9.92
N GLN A 23 -9.68 32.78 -10.71
CA GLN A 23 -10.22 34.09 -10.88
C GLN A 23 -10.85 34.21 -12.27
N SER A 24 -12.11 34.61 -12.31
CA SER A 24 -12.79 35.05 -13.53
C SER A 24 -13.04 36.53 -13.45
N THR A 25 -12.60 37.27 -14.47
CA THR A 25 -12.75 38.76 -14.52
C THR A 25 -13.58 39.13 -15.70
N THR A 26 -14.59 39.96 -15.45
CA THR A 26 -15.45 40.55 -16.47
C THR A 26 -15.38 42.06 -16.35
N THR A 27 -15.08 42.74 -17.45
CA THR A 27 -15.07 44.20 -17.53
C THR A 27 -16.42 44.72 -18.00
N PHE A 28 -16.80 45.90 -17.52
CA PHE A 28 -18.03 46.57 -17.99
C PHE A 28 -17.74 48.01 -18.38
N TYR A 29 -18.52 48.47 -19.34
CA TYR A 29 -18.40 49.76 -19.97
C TYR A 29 -19.76 50.46 -19.94
N ASP A 30 -19.78 51.81 -20.01
CA ASP A 30 -21.02 52.59 -20.11
C ASP A 30 -21.57 52.60 -21.55
N GLU A 31 -22.72 53.29 -21.73
CA GLU A 31 -23.38 53.45 -23.05
C GLU A 31 -22.50 54.12 -24.10
N ASN A 32 -21.48 54.88 -23.71
CA ASN A 32 -20.50 55.54 -24.55
C ASN A 32 -19.21 54.70 -24.74
N ASN A 33 -19.22 53.39 -24.39
CA ASN A 33 -18.11 52.47 -24.48
C ASN A 33 -16.87 52.88 -23.63
N LYS A 34 -17.10 53.67 -22.57
CA LYS A 34 -16.07 54.09 -21.62
C LYS A 34 -15.99 53.07 -20.48
N TYR A 35 -14.78 52.61 -20.20
CA TYR A 35 -14.50 51.64 -19.12
C TYR A 35 -15.03 52.17 -17.76
N GLN A 36 -15.87 51.40 -17.09
CA GLN A 36 -16.47 51.71 -15.80
C GLN A 36 -15.88 50.89 -14.66
N GLY A 37 -15.34 49.69 -14.99
CA GLY A 37 -14.77 48.85 -13.96
C GLY A 37 -14.70 47.38 -14.37
N PHE A 38 -14.39 46.55 -13.40
CA PHE A 38 -14.43 45.10 -13.56
C PHE A 38 -15.03 44.42 -12.31
N VAL A 39 -15.59 43.27 -12.53
CA VAL A 39 -15.98 42.31 -11.46
C VAL A 39 -15.06 41.11 -11.55
N ALA A 40 -14.41 40.79 -10.45
CA ALA A 40 -13.61 39.58 -10.31
C ALA A 40 -14.29 38.61 -9.34
N ILE A 41 -14.53 37.38 -9.80
CA ILE A 41 -15.03 36.27 -8.97
C ILE A 41 -13.84 35.38 -8.67
N LEU A 42 -13.58 35.18 -7.39
CA LEU A 42 -12.54 34.31 -6.88
C LEU A 42 -13.21 33.04 -6.34
N ARG A 43 -12.79 31.88 -6.83
CA ARG A 43 -13.28 30.58 -6.37
C ARG A 43 -12.11 29.77 -5.80
N ASP A 44 -12.23 29.31 -4.57
CA ASP A 44 -11.30 28.32 -4.01
C ASP A 44 -11.47 26.97 -4.72
N ILE A 45 -10.38 26.52 -5.37
CA ILE A 45 -10.31 25.26 -6.12
C ILE A 45 -9.33 24.26 -5.49
N THR A 46 -8.85 24.52 -4.27
CA THR A 46 -7.84 23.69 -3.59
C THR A 46 -8.31 22.25 -3.48
N LYS A 47 -9.51 22.03 -2.95
CA LYS A 47 -10.09 20.70 -2.80
C LYS A 47 -10.35 20.01 -4.14
N ARG A 48 -10.83 20.77 -5.13
CA ARG A 48 -11.08 20.26 -6.48
C ARG A 48 -9.78 19.79 -7.13
N ARG A 49 -8.70 20.58 -7.07
CA ARG A 49 -7.38 20.21 -7.61
C ARG A 49 -6.77 19.00 -6.93
N ALA A 50 -6.89 18.91 -5.60
CA ALA A 50 -6.43 17.74 -4.86
C ALA A 50 -7.15 16.47 -5.36
N LEU A 51 -8.47 16.51 -5.51
CA LEU A 51 -9.26 15.40 -6.04
C LEU A 51 -8.91 15.06 -7.49
N GLU A 52 -8.71 16.06 -8.36
CA GLU A 52 -8.30 15.84 -9.76
C GLU A 52 -6.90 15.20 -9.85
N GLN A 53 -5.96 15.61 -8.99
CA GLN A 53 -4.64 14.98 -8.90
C GLN A 53 -4.71 13.54 -8.40
N ASP A 54 -5.56 13.26 -7.42
CA ASP A 54 -5.75 11.90 -6.91
C ASP A 54 -6.44 11.00 -7.95
N LEU A 55 -7.43 11.52 -8.69
CA LEU A 55 -8.04 10.81 -9.81
C LEU A 55 -7.03 10.51 -10.92
N SER A 56 -6.19 11.49 -11.31
CA SER A 56 -5.15 11.29 -12.33
C SER A 56 -4.12 10.24 -11.90
N LYS A 57 -3.74 10.21 -10.62
CA LYS A 57 -2.88 9.15 -10.07
C LYS A 57 -3.54 7.78 -10.13
N LEU A 58 -4.84 7.70 -9.78
CA LEU A 58 -5.61 6.46 -9.85
C LEU A 58 -5.78 5.98 -11.30
N GLU A 59 -6.04 6.88 -12.25
CA GLU A 59 -6.10 6.53 -13.68
C GLU A 59 -4.76 6.03 -14.21
N SER A 60 -3.66 6.70 -13.88
CA SER A 60 -2.31 6.25 -14.25
C SER A 60 -2.01 4.86 -13.68
N LEU A 61 -2.35 4.60 -12.42
CA LEU A 61 -2.23 3.29 -11.79
C LEU A 61 -3.13 2.23 -12.47
N LYS A 62 -4.33 2.61 -12.90
CA LYS A 62 -5.26 1.72 -13.60
C LYS A 62 -4.74 1.33 -15.00
N ILE A 63 -4.23 2.29 -15.78
CA ILE A 63 -3.66 2.03 -17.12
C ILE A 63 -2.42 1.14 -16.99
N VAL A 64 -1.52 1.49 -16.09
CA VAL A 64 -0.33 0.69 -15.78
C VAL A 64 -0.73 -0.71 -15.33
N GLY A 65 -1.81 -0.82 -14.57
CA GLY A 65 -2.35 -2.08 -14.11
C GLY A 65 -2.90 -2.99 -15.19
N GLN A 66 -3.63 -2.44 -16.13
CA GLN A 66 -4.18 -3.21 -17.25
C GLN A 66 -3.06 -3.73 -18.18
N MET A 67 -2.04 -2.93 -18.43
CA MET A 67 -0.85 -3.35 -19.17
C MET A 67 0.04 -4.32 -18.37
N ALA A 68 0.14 -4.12 -17.06
CA ALA A 68 1.00 -4.93 -16.21
C ALA A 68 0.61 -6.42 -16.17
N ALA A 69 -0.65 -6.77 -16.33
CA ALA A 69 -1.10 -8.18 -16.36
C ALA A 69 -0.53 -8.92 -17.58
N SER A 70 -0.57 -8.31 -18.76
CA SER A 70 0.02 -8.87 -19.99
C SER A 70 1.53 -8.92 -19.89
N VAL A 71 2.16 -7.79 -19.54
CA VAL A 71 3.62 -7.66 -19.40
C VAL A 71 4.17 -8.63 -18.35
N ALA A 72 3.46 -8.84 -17.24
CA ALA A 72 3.92 -9.79 -16.22
C ALA A 72 3.88 -11.25 -16.68
N HIS A 73 2.90 -11.64 -17.49
CA HIS A 73 2.91 -12.95 -18.11
C HIS A 73 4.08 -13.10 -19.08
N GLU A 74 4.36 -12.06 -19.86
CA GLU A 74 5.46 -12.04 -20.80
C GLU A 74 6.84 -12.02 -20.13
N ILE A 75 6.98 -11.35 -18.97
CA ILE A 75 8.22 -11.39 -18.18
C ILE A 75 8.36 -12.72 -17.41
N ARG A 76 7.27 -13.28 -16.89
CA ARG A 76 7.33 -14.55 -16.15
C ARG A 76 7.80 -15.71 -17.02
N ASN A 77 7.43 -15.74 -18.31
CA ASN A 77 7.80 -16.81 -19.23
C ASN A 77 9.34 -16.98 -19.35
N PRO A 78 10.12 -15.94 -19.72
CA PRO A 78 11.59 -16.07 -19.77
C PRO A 78 12.19 -16.37 -18.40
N LEU A 79 11.68 -15.78 -17.30
CA LEU A 79 12.18 -16.06 -15.97
C LEU A 79 11.97 -17.55 -15.59
N THR A 80 10.82 -18.14 -15.91
CA THR A 80 10.54 -19.56 -15.68
C THR A 80 11.49 -20.44 -16.50
N THR A 81 11.77 -20.06 -17.74
CA THR A 81 12.70 -20.78 -18.61
C THR A 81 14.12 -20.78 -18.01
N VAL A 82 14.62 -19.60 -17.59
CA VAL A 82 15.94 -19.46 -16.99
C VAL A 82 16.03 -20.26 -15.68
N SER A 83 15.01 -20.14 -14.80
CA SER A 83 14.95 -20.92 -13.55
C SER A 83 14.99 -22.43 -13.82
N GLY A 84 14.26 -22.90 -14.85
CA GLY A 84 14.26 -24.31 -15.23
C GLY A 84 15.64 -24.81 -15.68
N TYR A 85 16.37 -24.02 -16.47
CA TYR A 85 17.74 -24.37 -16.87
C TYR A 85 18.71 -24.38 -15.69
N LEU A 86 18.65 -23.40 -14.79
CA LEU A 86 19.50 -23.37 -13.58
C LEU A 86 19.24 -24.59 -12.69
N GLN A 87 17.98 -24.99 -12.49
CA GLN A 87 17.61 -26.19 -11.75
C GLN A 87 18.12 -27.48 -12.44
N LEU A 88 18.12 -27.52 -13.79
CA LEU A 88 18.72 -28.65 -14.53
C LEU A 88 20.23 -28.67 -14.38
N PHE A 89 20.92 -27.54 -14.37
CA PHE A 89 22.36 -27.45 -14.18
C PHE A 89 22.77 -27.91 -12.78
N LEU A 90 22.01 -27.54 -11.75
CA LEU A 90 22.23 -28.03 -10.37
C LEU A 90 22.22 -29.55 -10.23
N ARG A 91 21.53 -30.27 -11.12
CA ARG A 91 21.47 -31.74 -11.12
C ARG A 91 22.63 -32.41 -11.88
N ARG A 92 23.44 -31.61 -12.64
CA ARG A 92 24.53 -32.17 -13.45
C ARG A 92 25.84 -32.16 -12.67
N PRO A 93 26.57 -33.28 -12.59
CA PRO A 93 27.85 -33.35 -11.88
C PRO A 93 28.91 -32.37 -12.37
N ALA A 94 28.83 -31.98 -13.66
CA ALA A 94 29.79 -31.04 -14.28
C ALA A 94 29.68 -29.61 -13.70
N PHE A 95 28.59 -29.27 -12.98
CA PHE A 95 28.38 -27.93 -12.41
C PHE A 95 28.39 -27.94 -10.88
N LYS A 96 28.95 -28.98 -10.26
CA LYS A 96 28.96 -29.13 -8.82
C LYS A 96 29.69 -28.01 -8.08
N ASP A 97 30.68 -27.40 -8.71
CA ASP A 97 31.45 -26.30 -8.14
C ASP A 97 30.72 -24.95 -8.22
N TYR A 98 29.60 -24.87 -8.92
CA TYR A 98 28.80 -23.65 -9.14
C TYR A 98 27.43 -23.69 -8.44
N VAL A 99 27.25 -24.59 -7.45
CA VAL A 99 25.97 -24.77 -6.76
C VAL A 99 25.53 -23.50 -6.04
N ASP A 100 26.45 -22.82 -5.38
CA ASP A 100 26.15 -21.62 -4.61
C ASP A 100 25.74 -20.45 -5.53
N GLU A 101 26.44 -20.29 -6.67
CA GLU A 101 26.10 -19.28 -7.67
C GLU A 101 24.74 -19.54 -8.30
N PHE A 102 24.42 -20.79 -8.63
CA PHE A 102 23.10 -21.11 -9.19
C PHE A 102 21.97 -20.91 -8.17
N ASN A 103 22.20 -21.24 -6.92
CA ASN A 103 21.22 -20.96 -5.85
C ASN A 103 21.01 -19.45 -5.66
N LEU A 104 22.08 -18.65 -5.72
CA LEU A 104 21.99 -17.20 -5.69
C LEU A 104 21.15 -16.68 -6.86
N LEU A 105 21.43 -17.12 -8.08
CA LEU A 105 20.66 -16.72 -9.27
C LEU A 105 19.18 -17.12 -9.18
N LEU A 106 18.89 -18.33 -8.68
CA LEU A 106 17.51 -18.77 -8.47
C LEU A 106 16.79 -17.90 -7.44
N SER A 107 17.47 -17.52 -6.35
CA SER A 107 16.90 -16.64 -5.33
C SER A 107 16.56 -15.24 -5.90
N GLU A 108 17.40 -14.66 -6.77
CA GLU A 108 17.14 -13.39 -7.42
C GLU A 108 16.01 -13.47 -8.46
N LEU A 109 15.88 -14.60 -9.19
CA LEU A 109 14.75 -14.84 -10.08
C LEU A 109 13.42 -14.97 -9.32
N ASP A 110 13.42 -15.65 -8.18
CA ASP A 110 12.24 -15.75 -7.32
C ASP A 110 11.86 -14.39 -6.73
N ARG A 111 12.84 -13.58 -6.35
CA ARG A 111 12.66 -12.22 -5.91
C ARG A 111 12.01 -11.35 -7.01
N ALA A 112 12.53 -11.41 -8.24
CA ALA A 112 11.96 -10.69 -9.38
C ALA A 112 10.50 -11.11 -9.63
N ASN A 113 10.22 -12.42 -9.60
CA ASN A 113 8.87 -12.94 -9.70
C ASN A 113 7.94 -12.45 -8.59
N GLN A 114 8.45 -12.29 -7.37
CA GLN A 114 7.68 -11.76 -6.26
C GLN A 114 7.34 -10.28 -6.47
N ILE A 115 8.30 -9.45 -6.89
CA ILE A 115 8.08 -8.03 -7.23
C ILE A 115 6.98 -7.89 -8.28
N ILE A 116 7.03 -8.70 -9.34
CA ILE A 116 6.01 -8.69 -10.40
C ILE A 116 4.63 -9.06 -9.84
N ARG A 117 4.52 -10.08 -8.99
CA ARG A 117 3.25 -10.47 -8.35
C ARG A 117 2.69 -9.35 -7.46
N GLU A 118 3.53 -8.73 -6.64
CA GLU A 118 3.14 -7.63 -5.77
C GLU A 118 2.66 -6.41 -6.57
N TYR A 119 3.40 -6.06 -7.64
CA TYR A 119 3.03 -4.99 -8.55
C TYR A 119 1.67 -5.22 -9.23
N LEU A 120 1.44 -6.45 -9.73
CA LEU A 120 0.17 -6.85 -10.31
C LEU A 120 -0.99 -6.79 -9.33
N SER A 121 -0.75 -7.12 -8.07
CA SER A 121 -1.79 -7.09 -7.04
C SER A 121 -2.31 -5.68 -6.76
N LEU A 122 -1.47 -4.66 -6.94
CA LEU A 122 -1.85 -3.24 -6.80
C LEU A 122 -2.71 -2.76 -7.98
N SER A 123 -2.51 -3.32 -9.15
CA SER A 123 -3.08 -2.83 -10.40
C SER A 123 -4.40 -3.52 -10.79
N GLN A 124 -4.68 -4.69 -10.25
CA GLN A 124 -5.90 -5.42 -10.56
C GLN A 124 -7.07 -4.91 -9.70
N SER A 125 -8.09 -4.37 -10.38
CA SER A 125 -9.43 -4.19 -9.81
C SER A 125 -10.07 -5.59 -9.63
N LYS A 126 -9.60 -6.36 -8.64
CA LYS A 126 -10.25 -7.63 -8.28
C LYS A 126 -11.65 -7.33 -7.76
N LEU A 127 -12.63 -8.06 -8.25
CA LEU A 127 -13.94 -8.12 -7.59
C LEU A 127 -13.73 -8.68 -6.19
N VAL A 128 -13.90 -7.83 -5.19
CA VAL A 128 -13.83 -8.22 -3.78
C VAL A 128 -15.12 -8.94 -3.44
N ILE A 129 -15.01 -10.16 -2.97
CA ILE A 129 -16.18 -10.96 -2.58
C ILE A 129 -16.28 -10.93 -1.05
N LEU A 130 -16.95 -9.90 -0.55
CA LEU A 130 -17.18 -9.77 0.89
C LEU A 130 -18.20 -10.81 1.37
N LYS A 131 -17.80 -11.66 2.30
CA LYS A 131 -18.64 -12.65 2.98
C LYS A 131 -18.54 -12.45 4.48
N LYS A 132 -19.59 -12.81 5.23
CA LYS A 132 -19.48 -12.90 6.70
C LYS A 132 -18.45 -13.96 7.06
N CYS A 133 -17.41 -13.55 7.76
CA CYS A 133 -16.28 -14.39 8.15
C CYS A 133 -15.86 -14.07 9.59
N ASP A 134 -15.39 -15.08 10.29
CA ASP A 134 -14.69 -14.94 11.55
C ASP A 134 -13.21 -14.60 11.28
N LEU A 135 -12.79 -13.38 11.63
CA LEU A 135 -11.40 -12.94 11.47
C LEU A 135 -10.42 -13.79 12.28
N ASN A 136 -10.82 -14.23 13.49
CA ASN A 136 -9.99 -15.09 14.32
C ASN A 136 -9.76 -16.46 13.66
N PHE A 137 -10.75 -16.98 12.96
CA PHE A 137 -10.60 -18.21 12.18
C PHE A 137 -9.58 -18.04 11.04
N ILE A 138 -9.63 -16.91 10.31
CA ILE A 138 -8.65 -16.60 9.25
C ILE A 138 -7.24 -16.53 9.84
N ILE A 139 -7.06 -15.86 10.99
CA ILE A 139 -5.75 -15.74 11.66
C ILE A 139 -5.22 -17.11 12.07
N LYS A 140 -6.06 -17.96 12.70
CA LYS A 140 -5.67 -19.32 13.12
C LYS A 140 -5.27 -20.19 11.94
N ASN A 141 -5.97 -20.09 10.81
CA ASN A 141 -5.66 -20.87 9.60
C ASN A 141 -4.33 -20.48 8.95
N ILE A 142 -3.93 -19.19 9.02
CA ILE A 142 -2.66 -18.75 8.44
C ILE A 142 -1.49 -18.89 9.45
N PHE A 143 -1.79 -19.12 10.73
CA PHE A 143 -0.80 -19.16 11.80
C PHE A 143 0.38 -20.11 11.53
N PRO A 144 0.18 -21.36 11.04
CA PRO A 144 1.32 -22.24 10.76
C PRO A 144 2.30 -21.64 9.74
N LEU A 145 1.80 -20.92 8.74
CA LEU A 145 2.63 -20.28 7.73
C LEU A 145 3.44 -19.11 8.30
N ILE A 146 2.79 -18.21 9.06
CA ILE A 146 3.48 -17.06 9.66
C ILE A 146 4.44 -17.48 10.75
N GLN A 147 4.15 -18.57 11.47
CA GLN A 147 5.06 -19.17 12.45
C GLN A 147 6.32 -19.73 11.77
N ALA A 148 6.19 -20.36 10.61
CA ALA A 148 7.34 -20.84 9.84
C ALA A 148 8.26 -19.67 9.41
N TYR A 149 7.67 -18.53 8.98
CA TYR A 149 8.44 -17.31 8.67
C TYR A 149 9.15 -16.76 9.91
N ALA A 150 8.46 -16.69 11.06
CA ALA A 150 9.07 -16.22 12.30
C ALA A 150 10.25 -17.09 12.71
N ASN A 151 10.11 -18.41 12.64
CA ASN A 151 11.18 -19.36 12.96
C ASN A 151 12.41 -19.16 12.05
N SER A 152 12.22 -18.92 10.74
CA SER A 152 13.33 -18.67 9.82
C SER A 152 14.09 -17.37 10.13
N SER A 153 13.43 -16.42 10.80
CA SER A 153 14.03 -15.15 11.26
C SER A 153 14.48 -15.21 12.72
N SER A 154 14.45 -16.39 13.36
CA SER A 154 14.71 -16.57 14.81
C SER A 154 13.85 -15.67 15.69
N CYS A 155 12.61 -15.42 15.27
CA CYS A 155 11.59 -14.64 15.98
C CYS A 155 10.41 -15.53 16.36
N SER A 156 9.43 -14.98 17.11
CA SER A 156 8.22 -15.69 17.50
C SER A 156 6.96 -14.87 17.24
N ILE A 157 5.81 -15.58 17.19
CA ILE A 157 4.49 -14.96 17.03
C ILE A 157 3.67 -15.25 18.27
N GLN A 158 3.02 -14.20 18.81
CA GLN A 158 2.06 -14.31 19.90
C GLN A 158 0.66 -13.94 19.41
N LEU A 159 -0.33 -14.79 19.68
CA LEU A 159 -1.74 -14.52 19.40
C LEU A 159 -2.47 -14.10 20.69
N VAL A 160 -3.16 -12.96 20.64
CA VAL A 160 -4.01 -12.42 21.70
C VAL A 160 -5.39 -12.14 21.09
N LEU A 161 -6.16 -13.19 20.86
CA LEU A 161 -7.43 -13.11 20.15
C LEU A 161 -8.59 -12.91 21.15
N GLY A 162 -9.27 -11.75 21.06
CA GLY A 162 -10.47 -11.43 21.81
C GLY A 162 -11.72 -12.04 21.19
N GLU A 163 -12.85 -11.94 21.90
CA GLU A 163 -14.17 -12.27 21.35
C GLU A 163 -14.61 -11.16 20.39
N ILE A 164 -14.86 -11.53 19.13
CA ILE A 164 -15.25 -10.61 18.07
C ILE A 164 -16.42 -11.19 17.27
N PRO A 165 -17.35 -10.36 16.74
CA PRO A 165 -18.38 -10.82 15.84
C PRO A 165 -17.83 -11.16 14.46
N GLU A 166 -18.60 -11.92 13.66
CA GLU A 166 -18.36 -12.07 12.25
C GLU A 166 -18.56 -10.74 11.52
N ILE A 167 -17.64 -10.42 10.61
CA ILE A 167 -17.67 -9.21 9.78
C ILE A 167 -17.56 -9.56 8.29
N LYS A 168 -17.91 -8.61 7.42
CA LYS A 168 -17.83 -8.82 5.96
C LYS A 168 -16.40 -8.66 5.49
N LEU A 169 -15.76 -9.77 5.11
CA LEU A 169 -14.36 -9.82 4.66
C LEU A 169 -14.20 -10.64 3.38
N ASP A 170 -13.16 -10.34 2.60
CA ASP A 170 -12.59 -11.24 1.62
C ASP A 170 -11.40 -11.97 2.27
N GLU A 171 -11.55 -13.27 2.52
CA GLU A 171 -10.55 -14.08 3.23
C GLU A 171 -9.17 -14.02 2.56
N LYS A 172 -9.11 -14.02 1.21
CA LYS A 172 -7.85 -13.99 0.46
C LYS A 172 -7.10 -12.67 0.67
N GLU A 173 -7.84 -11.56 0.67
CA GLU A 173 -7.27 -10.24 0.90
C GLU A 173 -6.80 -10.06 2.35
N ILE A 174 -7.58 -10.54 3.32
CA ILE A 174 -7.17 -10.49 4.73
C ILE A 174 -5.92 -11.35 4.99
N ARG A 175 -5.83 -12.53 4.38
CA ARG A 175 -4.58 -13.34 4.43
C ARG A 175 -3.38 -12.57 3.88
N GLN A 176 -3.55 -11.87 2.74
CA GLN A 176 -2.49 -11.07 2.13
C GLN A 176 -2.06 -9.92 3.04
N LEU A 177 -3.04 -9.21 3.65
CA LEU A 177 -2.80 -8.12 4.60
C LEU A 177 -2.00 -8.62 5.81
N LEU A 178 -2.44 -9.73 6.42
CA LEU A 178 -1.73 -10.36 7.55
C LEU A 178 -0.29 -10.73 7.20
N LEU A 179 -0.08 -11.41 6.06
CA LEU A 179 1.27 -11.79 5.61
C LEU A 179 2.18 -10.58 5.42
N ASN A 180 1.68 -9.51 4.77
CA ASN A 180 2.47 -8.31 4.53
C ASN A 180 2.87 -7.62 5.85
N LEU A 181 1.93 -7.46 6.79
CA LEU A 181 2.19 -6.77 8.05
C LEU A 181 3.09 -7.59 8.97
N VAL A 182 2.83 -8.90 9.10
CA VAL A 182 3.68 -9.78 9.91
C VAL A 182 5.09 -9.84 9.36
N ARG A 183 5.26 -10.00 8.04
CA ARG A 183 6.56 -10.00 7.40
C ARG A 183 7.31 -8.68 7.63
N ASN A 184 6.62 -7.54 7.50
CA ASN A 184 7.22 -6.24 7.78
C ASN A 184 7.73 -6.14 9.22
N GLY A 185 6.95 -6.62 10.19
CA GLY A 185 7.35 -6.65 11.61
C GLY A 185 8.56 -7.56 11.84
N LEU A 186 8.55 -8.79 11.30
CA LEU A 186 9.67 -9.72 11.42
C LEU A 186 10.97 -9.16 10.84
N GLU A 187 10.87 -8.53 9.67
CA GLU A 187 12.03 -7.91 8.99
C GLU A 187 12.57 -6.65 9.71
N ALA A 188 11.78 -6.01 10.58
CA ALA A 188 12.18 -4.83 11.35
C ALA A 188 12.85 -5.19 12.69
N MET A 189 12.80 -6.45 13.10
CA MET A 189 13.29 -6.93 14.39
C MET A 189 14.64 -7.64 14.28
N HIS A 190 15.34 -7.66 15.41
CA HIS A 190 16.48 -8.56 15.62
C HIS A 190 16.01 -9.98 16.02
N PRO A 191 16.85 -11.00 15.89
CA PRO A 191 16.59 -12.34 16.41
C PRO A 191 16.13 -12.31 17.88
N GLY A 192 15.13 -13.12 18.21
CA GLY A 192 14.51 -13.16 19.55
C GLY A 192 13.28 -12.24 19.71
N GLY A 193 12.97 -11.40 18.72
CA GLY A 193 11.80 -10.52 18.76
C GLY A 193 10.47 -11.25 18.67
N ILE A 194 9.40 -10.57 19.10
CA ILE A 194 8.03 -11.11 19.14
C ILE A 194 7.13 -10.21 18.32
N VAL A 195 6.41 -10.78 17.34
CA VAL A 195 5.25 -10.13 16.71
C VAL A 195 3.98 -10.55 17.43
N THR A 196 3.21 -9.60 17.94
CA THR A 196 1.93 -9.86 18.59
C THR A 196 0.79 -9.54 17.64
N ILE A 197 -0.11 -10.50 17.40
CA ILE A 197 -1.35 -10.33 16.65
C ILE A 197 -2.50 -10.32 17.64
N LYS A 198 -3.22 -9.19 17.73
CA LYS A 198 -4.30 -8.99 18.67
C LYS A 198 -5.59 -8.63 17.95
N THR A 199 -6.72 -9.20 18.38
CA THR A 199 -8.05 -8.79 17.94
C THR A 199 -8.86 -8.29 19.12
N THR A 200 -9.65 -7.22 18.89
CA THR A 200 -10.57 -6.67 19.89
C THR A 200 -11.84 -6.18 19.20
N TYR A 201 -12.94 -6.11 19.98
CA TYR A 201 -14.20 -5.54 19.52
C TYR A 201 -14.65 -4.46 20.49
N HIS A 202 -14.91 -3.26 19.96
CA HIS A 202 -15.41 -2.15 20.74
C HIS A 202 -16.21 -1.17 19.85
N LYS A 203 -17.36 -0.69 20.34
CA LYS A 203 -18.18 0.35 19.64
C LYS A 203 -18.43 0.06 18.16
N ASN A 204 -18.84 -1.14 17.81
CA ASN A 204 -19.10 -1.58 16.42
C ASN A 204 -17.86 -1.56 15.50
N ILE A 205 -16.67 -1.67 16.10
CA ILE A 205 -15.41 -1.77 15.37
C ILE A 205 -14.70 -3.04 15.81
N VAL A 206 -14.34 -3.89 14.86
CA VAL A 206 -13.38 -4.98 15.07
C VAL A 206 -11.99 -4.47 14.71
N ALA A 207 -11.09 -4.44 15.68
CA ALA A 207 -9.73 -4.01 15.49
C ALA A 207 -8.78 -5.21 15.43
N LEU A 208 -7.94 -5.22 14.39
CA LEU A 208 -6.80 -6.14 14.22
C LEU A 208 -5.52 -5.32 14.43
N ALA A 209 -4.81 -5.59 15.51
CA ALA A 209 -3.53 -4.96 15.81
C ALA A 209 -2.38 -5.95 15.58
N ILE A 210 -1.34 -5.51 14.87
CA ILE A 210 -0.10 -6.26 14.65
C ILE A 210 1.03 -5.39 15.17
N THR A 211 1.66 -5.86 16.26
CA THR A 211 2.72 -5.14 16.98
C THR A 211 4.03 -5.89 16.85
N ASP A 212 5.07 -5.22 16.38
CA ASP A 212 6.45 -5.67 16.38
C ASP A 212 7.28 -4.97 17.47
N GLN A 213 8.45 -5.52 17.76
CA GLN A 213 9.46 -4.97 18.67
C GLN A 213 10.67 -4.44 17.89
N GLY A 214 10.45 -3.91 16.69
CA GLY A 214 11.49 -3.42 15.81
C GLY A 214 11.98 -2.02 16.16
N THR A 215 12.77 -1.44 15.26
CA THR A 215 13.40 -0.12 15.43
C THR A 215 12.44 1.05 15.19
N GLY A 216 11.19 0.75 14.81
CA GLY A 216 10.19 1.75 14.46
C GLY A 216 10.36 2.31 13.04
N ILE A 217 9.50 3.26 12.69
CA ILE A 217 9.45 3.90 11.37
C ILE A 217 9.91 5.34 11.49
N PRO A 218 10.91 5.80 10.70
CA PRO A 218 11.35 7.19 10.65
C PRO A 218 10.21 8.14 10.25
N LYS A 219 10.21 9.36 10.79
CA LYS A 219 9.13 10.34 10.55
C LYS A 219 8.96 10.74 9.09
N ASP A 220 10.04 10.91 8.36
CA ASP A 220 10.07 11.23 6.93
C ASP A 220 9.41 10.14 6.06
N ILE A 221 9.53 8.87 6.49
CA ILE A 221 8.86 7.74 5.84
C ILE A 221 7.39 7.67 6.24
N LEU A 222 7.06 7.99 7.50
CA LEU A 222 5.69 7.92 8.02
C LEU A 222 4.71 8.81 7.24
N GLU A 223 5.17 10.00 6.79
CA GLU A 223 4.36 10.92 5.96
C GLU A 223 4.04 10.35 4.56
N ASN A 224 4.83 9.43 4.08
CA ASN A 224 4.69 8.82 2.76
C ASN A 224 4.30 7.34 2.83
N ILE A 225 4.03 6.83 4.04
CA ILE A 225 3.72 5.41 4.25
C ILE A 225 2.44 5.02 3.50
N GLY A 226 2.44 3.84 2.89
CA GLY A 226 1.33 3.39 2.06
C GLY A 226 1.36 3.88 0.61
N LYS A 227 2.27 4.81 0.25
CA LYS A 227 2.53 5.10 -1.16
C LYS A 227 3.35 3.96 -1.79
N PRO A 228 3.07 3.57 -3.03
CA PRO A 228 3.86 2.55 -3.73
C PRO A 228 5.34 2.94 -3.81
N PHE A 229 6.23 1.95 -3.71
CA PHE A 229 7.69 2.07 -3.80
C PHE A 229 8.38 2.81 -2.66
N VAL A 230 7.66 3.19 -1.60
CA VAL A 230 8.26 3.78 -0.39
C VAL A 230 8.78 2.65 0.50
N THR A 231 10.09 2.62 0.72
CA THR A 231 10.77 1.60 1.55
C THR A 231 12.08 2.13 2.12
N THR A 232 12.42 1.70 3.33
CA THR A 232 13.73 1.91 3.96
C THR A 232 14.67 0.73 3.76
N LYS A 233 14.16 -0.39 3.18
CA LYS A 233 14.89 -1.65 3.06
C LYS A 233 15.59 -1.72 1.71
N ALA A 234 16.88 -2.07 1.69
CA ALA A 234 17.66 -2.22 0.46
C ALA A 234 17.06 -3.26 -0.52
N THR A 235 16.39 -4.29 0.02
CA THR A 235 15.76 -5.35 -0.77
C THR A 235 14.24 -5.26 -0.81
N GLY A 236 13.65 -4.23 -0.19
CA GLY A 236 12.21 -4.05 -0.12
C GLY A 236 11.62 -3.50 -1.42
N THR A 237 10.45 -3.99 -1.82
CA THR A 237 9.71 -3.52 -3.01
C THR A 237 8.96 -2.22 -2.76
N GLY A 238 8.66 -1.89 -1.49
CA GLY A 238 7.79 -0.76 -1.11
C GLY A 238 6.32 -0.93 -1.51
N LEU A 239 5.90 -2.13 -1.92
CA LEU A 239 4.54 -2.41 -2.39
C LEU A 239 3.64 -3.04 -1.32
N GLY A 240 4.23 -3.70 -0.32
CA GLY A 240 3.49 -4.45 0.70
C GLY A 240 2.52 -3.59 1.49
N LEU A 241 2.95 -2.43 1.99
CA LEU A 241 2.08 -1.50 2.73
C LEU A 241 1.05 -0.83 1.82
N ALA A 242 1.41 -0.45 0.60
CA ALA A 242 0.45 0.08 -0.38
C ALA A 242 -0.68 -0.92 -0.64
N THR A 243 -0.36 -2.22 -0.75
CA THR A 243 -1.35 -3.30 -0.84
C THR A 243 -2.24 -3.37 0.41
N CYS A 244 -1.67 -3.23 1.62
CA CYS A 244 -2.45 -3.22 2.87
C CYS A 244 -3.47 -2.07 2.90
N TYR A 245 -3.08 -0.87 2.50
CA TYR A 245 -3.99 0.28 2.42
C TYR A 245 -5.11 0.07 1.39
N GLN A 246 -4.81 -0.51 0.23
CA GLN A 246 -5.84 -0.84 -0.76
C GLN A 246 -6.83 -1.89 -0.23
N ILE A 247 -6.32 -2.94 0.43
CA ILE A 247 -7.17 -3.96 1.06
C ILE A 247 -8.07 -3.31 2.12
N ALA A 248 -7.51 -2.48 3.00
CA ALA A 248 -8.29 -1.79 4.02
C ALA A 248 -9.40 -0.93 3.39
N ASN A 249 -9.10 -0.12 2.38
CA ASN A 249 -10.09 0.70 1.67
C ASN A 249 -11.21 -0.14 1.06
N ARG A 250 -10.90 -1.28 0.44
CA ARG A 250 -11.92 -2.17 -0.14
C ARG A 250 -12.84 -2.82 0.92
N HIS A 251 -12.36 -2.89 2.17
CA HIS A 251 -13.11 -3.38 3.32
C HIS A 251 -13.74 -2.25 4.15
N ASN A 252 -13.72 -1.01 3.67
CA ASN A 252 -14.12 0.19 4.42
C ASN A 252 -13.42 0.32 5.78
N ALA A 253 -12.24 -0.25 5.91
CA ALA A 253 -11.42 -0.24 7.12
C ALA A 253 -10.41 0.91 7.09
N THR A 254 -9.99 1.36 8.28
CA THR A 254 -8.94 2.37 8.45
C THR A 254 -7.69 1.73 9.04
N ILE A 255 -6.51 2.23 8.65
CA ILE A 255 -5.23 1.81 9.23
C ILE A 255 -4.68 2.94 10.09
N ASN A 256 -4.43 2.65 11.35
CA ASN A 256 -3.71 3.52 12.28
C ASN A 256 -2.33 2.94 12.56
N ILE A 257 -1.33 3.80 12.70
CA ILE A 257 0.05 3.41 12.95
C ILE A 257 0.56 4.15 14.19
N GLU A 258 1.03 3.38 15.15
CA GLU A 258 1.75 3.88 16.31
C GLU A 258 3.18 3.32 16.24
N THR A 259 4.17 4.21 16.22
CA THR A 259 5.56 3.82 16.08
C THR A 259 6.48 4.57 17.03
N SER A 260 7.47 3.85 17.56
CA SER A 260 8.51 4.38 18.44
C SER A 260 9.81 3.60 18.18
N ARG A 261 10.87 3.96 18.89
CA ARG A 261 12.13 3.19 18.86
C ARG A 261 12.03 1.78 19.47
N GLN A 262 10.89 1.45 20.07
CA GLN A 262 10.64 0.16 20.72
C GLN A 262 9.74 -0.76 19.87
N GLY A 263 9.32 -0.28 18.69
CA GLY A 263 8.50 -1.06 17.76
C GLY A 263 7.41 -0.26 17.08
N THR A 264 6.62 -0.97 16.26
CA THR A 264 5.49 -0.42 15.52
C THR A 264 4.24 -1.26 15.74
N THR A 265 3.11 -0.59 15.89
CA THR A 265 1.79 -1.22 15.90
C THR A 265 0.98 -0.71 14.72
N PHE A 266 0.56 -1.63 13.85
CA PHE A 266 -0.45 -1.38 12.83
C PHE A 266 -1.80 -1.84 13.33
N THR A 267 -2.77 -0.94 13.43
CA THR A 267 -4.14 -1.26 13.83
C THR A 267 -5.10 -1.04 12.66
N ILE A 268 -5.76 -2.12 12.23
CA ILE A 268 -6.75 -2.10 11.17
C ILE A 268 -8.13 -2.18 11.80
N ASN A 269 -8.95 -1.13 11.59
CA ASN A 269 -10.26 -1.00 12.18
C ASN A 269 -11.33 -1.31 11.14
N PHE A 270 -12.05 -2.41 11.30
CA PHE A 270 -13.13 -2.86 10.44
C PHE A 270 -14.48 -2.44 11.05
N PRO A 271 -15.33 -1.71 10.32
CA PRO A 271 -16.70 -1.46 10.76
C PRO A 271 -17.51 -2.76 10.71
N VAL A 272 -18.41 -2.94 11.70
CA VAL A 272 -19.30 -4.11 11.80
C VAL A 272 -20.63 -3.85 11.09
#